data_343ef94f6f5d12b320f39c9180389468
#
_entry.id   343ef94f6f5d12b320f39c9180389468
#
_cell.length_a   1.000
_cell.length_b   1.000
_cell.length_c   1.000
_cell.angle_alpha   90.00
_cell.angle_beta   90.00
_cell.angle_gamma   90.00
#
_symmetry.space_group_name_H-M   'P 1'
#
loop_
_entity.id
_entity.type
_entity.pdbx_description
1 polymer ?
#
loop_
_entity_poly.entity_id
_entity_poly.type
_entity_poly.pdbx_seq_one_letter_code
_entity_poly.pdbx_strand_id
1 'polypeptide(L)'
;GIVDAASNGVGSDAVILIWDAKARQVVSINAEGTAPKLATIEWYQKNLDGKLPESDTLLSGTVPGVVDAWYTLLDRWGTMTFAQVLQPAIEMAEGGFPIGERMAGAIKGSRKLKKYPSSVKVYFPGGEAPKAGDIFKNPDLGRTLRKLVEAEKEQTGKGRHEALKAARDRFYKGDIAREMA
;
A
#
# COMPACT_ATOMS: atom_id res chain seq x y z
N GLY A 1 7.09 -2.05 -2.67
CA GLY A 1 6.18 -1.00 -3.15
C GLY A 1 6.88 0.26 -3.67
N ILE A 2 8.05 0.64 -3.15
CA ILE A 2 8.70 1.88 -3.59
C ILE A 2 9.34 1.70 -4.97
N VAL A 3 10.24 0.74 -5.12
CA VAL A 3 11.05 0.56 -6.34
C VAL A 3 10.33 -0.22 -7.46
N ASP A 4 9.16 -0.74 -7.19
CA ASP A 4 8.30 -1.44 -8.17
C ASP A 4 6.83 -1.09 -7.94
N ALA A 5 6.51 0.19 -7.97
CA ALA A 5 5.17 0.72 -7.75
C ALA A 5 4.16 0.33 -8.85
N ALA A 6 4.64 -0.22 -9.96
CA ALA A 6 3.78 -0.76 -11.02
C ALA A 6 3.14 -2.10 -10.65
N SER A 7 3.71 -2.84 -9.69
CA SER A 7 3.29 -4.19 -9.33
C SER A 7 2.81 -4.35 -7.90
N ASN A 8 3.10 -3.39 -7.02
CA ASN A 8 2.73 -3.48 -5.61
C ASN A 8 2.72 -2.11 -4.91
N GLY A 9 2.09 -2.02 -3.74
CA GLY A 9 2.00 -0.77 -2.97
C GLY A 9 1.19 -0.92 -1.70
N VAL A 10 1.02 0.17 -0.96
CA VAL A 10 0.23 0.19 0.29
C VAL A 10 -1.28 -0.01 0.05
N GLY A 11 -1.74 0.20 -1.18
CA GLY A 11 -3.11 -0.03 -1.62
C GLY A 11 -3.34 -1.42 -2.21
N SER A 12 -2.44 -2.37 -2.00
CA SER A 12 -2.49 -3.70 -2.59
C SER A 12 -2.87 -4.79 -1.58
N ASP A 13 -2.97 -6.00 -2.13
CA ASP A 13 -3.14 -7.26 -1.40
C ASP A 13 -1.80 -7.97 -1.24
N ALA A 14 -1.75 -9.00 -0.40
CA ALA A 14 -0.59 -9.86 -0.26
C ALA A 14 -0.98 -11.28 0.14
N VAL A 15 -0.24 -12.26 -0.40
CA VAL A 15 -0.25 -13.64 0.10
C VAL A 15 1.15 -13.93 0.63
N ILE A 16 1.23 -14.34 1.88
CA ILE A 16 2.49 -14.47 2.59
C ILE A 16 2.61 -15.87 3.20
N LEU A 17 3.76 -16.51 2.99
CA LEU A 17 4.13 -17.75 3.66
C LEU A 17 5.29 -17.48 4.61
N ILE A 18 5.16 -17.95 5.85
CA ILE A 18 6.17 -17.82 6.90
C ILE A 18 6.52 -19.21 7.43
N TRP A 19 7.81 -19.48 7.56
CA TRP A 19 8.27 -20.57 8.39
C TRP A 19 8.35 -20.12 9.86
N ASP A 20 7.41 -20.60 10.68
CA ASP A 20 7.47 -20.40 12.13
C ASP A 20 8.46 -21.43 12.72
N ALA A 21 9.68 -20.97 13.00
CA ALA A 21 10.74 -21.84 13.51
C ALA A 21 10.43 -22.37 14.92
N LYS A 22 9.66 -21.64 15.72
CA LYS A 22 9.27 -22.04 17.08
C LYS A 22 8.20 -23.13 17.04
N ALA A 23 7.18 -22.95 16.22
CA ALA A 23 6.11 -23.93 16.02
C ALA A 23 6.49 -25.04 15.03
N ARG A 24 7.62 -24.88 14.27
CA ARG A 24 8.10 -25.79 13.23
C ARG A 24 7.07 -26.09 12.15
N GLN A 25 6.38 -25.06 11.70
CA GLN A 25 5.35 -25.17 10.66
C GLN A 25 5.37 -23.97 9.72
N VAL A 26 4.83 -24.18 8.53
CA VAL A 26 4.54 -23.07 7.60
C VAL A 26 3.18 -22.49 7.96
N VAL A 27 3.13 -21.16 8.08
CA VAL A 27 1.91 -20.40 8.28
C VAL A 27 1.65 -19.57 7.04
N SER A 28 0.42 -19.62 6.55
CA SER A 28 -0.05 -18.75 5.45
C SER A 28 -0.85 -17.58 6.03
N ILE A 29 -0.57 -16.37 5.53
CA ILE A 29 -1.38 -15.18 5.76
C ILE A 29 -2.01 -14.80 4.42
N ASN A 30 -3.33 -14.85 4.37
CA ASN A 30 -4.09 -14.26 3.28
C ASN A 30 -4.42 -12.81 3.65
N ALA A 31 -3.77 -11.88 2.99
CA ALA A 31 -4.01 -10.45 3.13
C ALA A 31 -4.66 -9.87 1.86
N GLU A 32 -5.50 -10.65 1.21
CA GLU A 32 -6.44 -10.12 0.23
C GLU A 32 -7.48 -9.25 0.93
N GLY A 33 -7.78 -8.12 0.31
CA GLY A 33 -8.74 -7.18 0.82
C GLY A 33 -10.18 -7.68 0.68
N THR A 34 -11.03 -7.27 1.60
CA THR A 34 -12.47 -7.50 1.49
C THR A 34 -13.09 -6.57 0.45
N ALA A 35 -14.24 -6.96 -0.08
CA ALA A 35 -15.05 -6.04 -0.87
C ALA A 35 -15.40 -4.78 -0.05
N PRO A 36 -15.42 -3.58 -0.65
CA PRO A 36 -15.92 -2.39 0.01
C PRO A 36 -17.37 -2.57 0.46
N LYS A 37 -17.73 -1.96 1.60
CA LYS A 37 -19.06 -2.13 2.22
C LYS A 37 -20.24 -1.86 1.27
N LEU A 38 -20.07 -0.93 0.33
CA LEU A 38 -21.10 -0.57 -0.63
C LEU A 38 -21.10 -1.44 -1.90
N ALA A 39 -20.12 -2.31 -2.07
CA ALA A 39 -20.01 -3.25 -3.19
C ALA A 39 -20.85 -4.50 -2.90
N THR A 40 -22.18 -4.35 -2.89
CA THR A 40 -23.13 -5.44 -2.65
C THR A 40 -23.58 -6.10 -3.96
N ILE A 41 -24.06 -7.33 -3.88
CA ILE A 41 -24.62 -8.04 -5.04
C ILE A 41 -25.75 -7.24 -5.66
N GLU A 42 -26.64 -6.67 -4.85
CA GLU A 42 -27.77 -5.88 -5.29
C GLU A 42 -27.31 -4.62 -6.04
N TRP A 43 -26.22 -4.00 -5.54
CA TRP A 43 -25.64 -2.83 -6.22
C TRP A 43 -25.12 -3.19 -7.62
N TYR A 44 -24.40 -4.31 -7.77
CA TYR A 44 -23.91 -4.78 -9.06
C TYR A 44 -25.03 -5.21 -9.99
N GLN A 45 -26.05 -5.90 -9.49
CA GLN A 45 -27.23 -6.25 -10.27
C GLN A 45 -27.95 -5.02 -10.84
N LYS A 46 -28.13 -4.00 -9.99
CA LYS A 46 -28.85 -2.77 -10.37
C LYS A 46 -28.04 -1.89 -11.33
N ASN A 47 -26.74 -1.78 -11.18
CA ASN A 47 -25.93 -0.78 -11.87
C ASN A 47 -25.03 -1.36 -12.98
N LEU A 48 -24.78 -2.66 -12.98
CA LEU A 48 -23.87 -3.33 -13.92
C LEU A 48 -24.46 -4.63 -14.48
N ASP A 49 -25.78 -4.83 -14.45
CA ASP A 49 -26.48 -6.04 -14.91
C ASP A 49 -25.91 -7.33 -14.29
N GLY A 50 -25.46 -7.27 -13.04
CA GLY A 50 -24.85 -8.38 -12.32
C GLY A 50 -23.41 -8.73 -12.77
N LYS A 51 -22.80 -7.92 -13.63
CA LYS A 51 -21.43 -8.13 -14.10
C LYS A 51 -20.43 -7.56 -13.11
N LEU A 52 -19.30 -8.25 -12.96
CA LEU A 52 -18.16 -7.67 -12.24
C LEU A 52 -17.54 -6.55 -13.09
N PRO A 53 -17.08 -5.46 -12.44
CA PRO A 53 -16.40 -4.38 -13.16
C PRO A 53 -15.11 -4.90 -13.80
N GLU A 54 -14.76 -4.33 -14.94
CA GLU A 54 -13.48 -4.61 -15.57
C GLU A 54 -12.32 -4.17 -14.67
N SER A 55 -11.18 -4.85 -14.75
CA SER A 55 -9.98 -4.59 -13.94
C SER A 55 -9.41 -3.16 -14.05
N ASP A 56 -9.94 -2.37 -14.95
CA ASP A 56 -9.47 -1.02 -15.29
C ASP A 56 -10.24 0.11 -14.58
N THR A 57 -11.16 -0.22 -13.69
CA THR A 57 -12.00 0.76 -12.99
C THR A 57 -11.70 0.76 -11.48
N LEU A 58 -12.00 1.86 -10.81
CA LEU A 58 -11.95 1.95 -9.34
C LEU A 58 -12.95 1.00 -8.67
N LEU A 59 -13.99 0.57 -9.39
CA LEU A 59 -15.03 -0.33 -8.89
C LEU A 59 -14.53 -1.77 -8.68
N SER A 60 -13.38 -2.15 -9.24
CA SER A 60 -12.75 -3.45 -9.01
C SER A 60 -11.82 -3.46 -7.79
N GLY A 61 -11.64 -2.30 -7.14
CA GLY A 61 -10.74 -2.18 -5.98
C GLY A 61 -11.30 -2.85 -4.74
N THR A 62 -10.45 -3.56 -4.02
CA THR A 62 -10.73 -4.09 -2.68
C THR A 62 -10.27 -3.09 -1.61
N VAL A 63 -10.68 -3.31 -0.37
CA VAL A 63 -10.07 -2.62 0.77
C VAL A 63 -8.64 -3.14 0.90
N PRO A 64 -7.59 -2.30 0.87
CA PRO A 64 -6.21 -2.77 0.89
C PRO A 64 -5.89 -3.68 2.08
N GLY A 65 -5.36 -4.87 1.84
CA GLY A 65 -5.05 -5.84 2.90
C GLY A 65 -3.60 -5.79 3.41
N VAL A 66 -2.69 -5.23 2.62
CA VAL A 66 -1.24 -5.34 2.85
C VAL A 66 -0.75 -4.71 4.16
N VAL A 67 -1.32 -3.58 4.59
CA VAL A 67 -0.89 -2.91 5.84
C VAL A 67 -1.31 -3.73 7.07
N ASP A 68 -2.47 -4.40 7.02
CA ASP A 68 -2.90 -5.35 8.06
C ASP A 68 -1.98 -6.58 8.13
N ALA A 69 -1.51 -7.05 6.97
CA ALA A 69 -0.50 -8.11 6.92
C ALA A 69 0.83 -7.69 7.56
N TRP A 70 1.32 -6.47 7.30
CA TRP A 70 2.53 -5.96 7.93
C TRP A 70 2.39 -5.88 9.46
N TYR A 71 1.23 -5.39 9.93
CA TYR A 71 0.91 -5.40 11.36
C TYR A 71 0.94 -6.81 11.91
N THR A 72 0.21 -7.75 11.29
CA THR A 72 0.13 -9.15 11.73
C THR A 72 1.51 -9.81 11.78
N LEU A 73 2.35 -9.58 10.77
CA LEU A 73 3.72 -10.08 10.72
C LEU A 73 4.58 -9.57 11.88
N LEU A 74 4.56 -8.25 12.07
CA LEU A 74 5.36 -7.60 13.11
C LEU A 74 4.87 -7.99 14.49
N ASP A 75 3.56 -8.07 14.70
CA ASP A 75 2.97 -8.39 15.99
C ASP A 75 3.22 -9.84 16.43
N ARG A 76 3.03 -10.80 15.51
CA ARG A 76 3.12 -12.22 15.84
C ARG A 76 4.53 -12.79 15.80
N TRP A 77 5.36 -12.38 14.86
CA TRP A 77 6.67 -12.97 14.60
C TRP A 77 7.82 -11.97 14.56
N GLY A 78 7.50 -10.67 14.40
CA GLY A 78 8.52 -9.63 14.28
C GLY A 78 9.05 -9.15 15.64
N THR A 79 10.28 -8.67 15.62
CA THR A 79 10.93 -7.99 16.76
C THR A 79 11.16 -6.51 16.51
N MET A 80 11.08 -6.08 15.23
CA MET A 80 11.29 -4.69 14.82
C MET A 80 10.00 -3.88 14.91
N THR A 81 10.13 -2.56 14.92
CA THR A 81 9.02 -1.59 14.88
C THR A 81 8.67 -1.23 13.44
N PHE A 82 7.49 -0.63 13.22
CA PHE A 82 7.17 0.00 11.93
C PHE A 82 8.21 1.06 11.55
N ALA A 83 8.67 1.85 12.52
CA ALA A 83 9.72 2.84 12.29
C ALA A 83 10.98 2.21 11.68
N GLN A 84 11.45 1.09 12.23
CA GLN A 84 12.65 0.42 11.75
C GLN A 84 12.46 -0.20 10.35
N VAL A 85 11.34 -0.87 10.08
CA VAL A 85 11.13 -1.57 8.79
C VAL A 85 10.71 -0.63 7.67
N LEU A 86 10.07 0.50 7.97
CA LEU A 86 9.63 1.48 6.98
C LEU A 86 10.68 2.56 6.67
N GLN A 87 11.69 2.75 7.52
CA GLN A 87 12.70 3.81 7.34
C GLN A 87 13.36 3.78 5.95
N PRO A 88 13.87 2.65 5.41
CA PRO A 88 14.45 2.62 4.08
C PRO A 88 13.45 2.98 2.98
N ALA A 89 12.18 2.57 3.13
CA ALA A 89 11.14 2.89 2.16
C ALA A 89 10.79 4.39 2.19
N ILE A 90 10.75 5.01 3.37
CA ILE A 90 10.53 6.44 3.53
C ILE A 90 11.67 7.23 2.89
N GLU A 91 12.92 6.85 3.15
CA GLU A 91 14.10 7.52 2.58
C GLU A 91 14.09 7.46 1.05
N MET A 92 13.77 6.30 0.46
CA MET A 92 13.66 6.15 -0.99
C MET A 92 12.49 6.94 -1.57
N ALA A 93 11.35 6.98 -0.88
CA ALA A 93 10.18 7.71 -1.35
C ALA A 93 10.43 9.22 -1.38
N GLU A 94 11.08 9.76 -0.37
CA GLU A 94 11.35 11.20 -0.21
C GLU A 94 12.63 11.64 -0.93
N GLY A 95 13.73 10.92 -0.72
CA GLY A 95 15.04 11.19 -1.31
C GLY A 95 15.11 10.85 -2.80
N GLY A 96 14.37 9.81 -3.17
CA GLY A 96 14.36 9.27 -4.53
C GLY A 96 15.33 8.11 -4.72
N PHE A 97 15.12 7.41 -5.83
CA PHE A 97 15.97 6.32 -6.28
C PHE A 97 16.04 6.31 -7.81
N PRO A 98 17.10 5.78 -8.41
CA PRO A 98 17.17 5.63 -9.87
C PRO A 98 16.11 4.63 -10.34
N ILE A 99 15.19 5.08 -11.19
CA ILE A 99 14.10 4.23 -11.70
C ILE A 99 14.63 3.22 -12.70
N GLY A 100 14.22 1.96 -12.57
CA GLY A 100 14.58 0.89 -13.50
C GLY A 100 13.77 0.93 -14.81
N GLU A 101 14.29 0.29 -15.86
CA GLU A 101 13.67 0.23 -17.21
C GLU A 101 12.23 -0.28 -17.17
N ARG A 102 11.96 -1.34 -16.40
CA ARG A 102 10.63 -1.95 -16.30
C ARG A 102 9.60 -0.95 -15.77
N MET A 103 9.91 -0.24 -14.68
CA MET A 103 8.99 0.72 -14.09
C MET A 103 8.83 1.95 -14.96
N ALA A 104 9.91 2.49 -15.53
CA ALA A 104 9.87 3.60 -16.48
C ALA A 104 9.01 3.25 -17.71
N GLY A 105 9.19 2.05 -18.27
CA GLY A 105 8.40 1.53 -19.37
C GLY A 105 6.93 1.36 -19.04
N ALA A 106 6.60 0.83 -17.84
CA ALA A 106 5.23 0.68 -17.37
C ALA A 106 4.52 2.03 -17.22
N ILE A 107 5.20 3.03 -16.65
CA ILE A 107 4.67 4.41 -16.53
C ILE A 107 4.42 5.01 -17.91
N LYS A 108 5.41 4.93 -18.81
CA LYS A 108 5.32 5.46 -20.18
C LYS A 108 4.16 4.85 -20.96
N GLY A 109 3.97 3.55 -20.83
CA GLY A 109 2.92 2.79 -21.54
C GLY A 109 1.52 2.93 -20.93
N SER A 110 1.39 3.45 -19.70
CA SER A 110 0.12 3.50 -18.99
C SER A 110 -0.77 4.65 -19.46
N ARG A 111 -1.86 4.31 -20.13
CA ARG A 111 -2.94 5.27 -20.43
C ARG A 111 -3.80 5.59 -19.20
N LYS A 112 -3.86 4.68 -18.22
CA LYS A 112 -4.68 4.80 -17.01
C LYS A 112 -4.15 5.87 -16.07
N LEU A 113 -2.84 5.88 -15.81
CA LEU A 113 -2.21 6.88 -14.93
C LEU A 113 -2.50 8.32 -15.38
N LYS A 114 -2.61 8.55 -16.69
CA LYS A 114 -2.90 9.87 -17.25
C LYS A 114 -4.35 10.32 -17.05
N LYS A 115 -5.27 9.42 -16.68
CA LYS A 115 -6.66 9.77 -16.43
C LYS A 115 -6.86 10.46 -15.07
N TYR A 116 -5.93 10.30 -14.14
CA TYR A 116 -6.06 10.78 -12.77
C TYR A 116 -5.02 11.85 -12.47
N PRO A 117 -5.42 13.08 -12.12
CA PRO A 117 -4.48 14.18 -11.84
C PRO A 117 -3.46 13.86 -10.74
N SER A 118 -3.87 13.12 -9.69
CA SER A 118 -2.98 12.66 -8.63
C SER A 118 -1.89 11.72 -9.14
N SER A 119 -2.23 10.80 -10.05
CA SER A 119 -1.25 9.92 -10.70
C SER A 119 -0.32 10.70 -11.63
N VAL A 120 -0.86 11.65 -12.39
CA VAL A 120 -0.03 12.52 -13.27
C VAL A 120 1.01 13.27 -12.45
N LYS A 121 0.61 13.85 -11.32
CA LYS A 121 1.52 14.57 -10.41
C LYS A 121 2.71 13.72 -9.97
N VAL A 122 2.49 12.44 -9.68
CA VAL A 122 3.52 11.53 -9.15
C VAL A 122 4.34 10.89 -10.27
N TYR A 123 3.69 10.37 -11.29
CA TYR A 123 4.33 9.52 -12.31
C TYR A 123 4.79 10.25 -13.56
N PHE A 124 4.36 11.49 -13.76
CA PHE A 124 4.76 12.34 -14.88
C PHE A 124 5.25 13.71 -14.41
N PRO A 125 6.30 13.75 -13.55
CA PRO A 125 6.83 15.01 -13.06
C PRO A 125 7.35 15.81 -14.27
N GLY A 126 6.85 17.04 -14.43
CA GLY A 126 7.16 17.85 -15.60
C GLY A 126 6.39 17.51 -16.88
N GLY A 127 5.34 16.63 -16.79
CA GLY A 127 4.47 16.30 -17.91
C GLY A 127 4.90 15.08 -18.74
N GLU A 128 6.09 14.55 -18.50
CA GLU A 128 6.65 13.40 -19.23
C GLU A 128 6.92 12.20 -18.29
N ALA A 129 6.89 10.99 -18.88
CA ALA A 129 7.29 9.80 -18.15
C ALA A 129 8.81 9.81 -17.88
N PRO A 130 9.25 9.39 -16.69
CA PRO A 130 10.66 9.30 -16.39
C PRO A 130 11.36 8.26 -17.28
N LYS A 131 12.64 8.47 -17.53
CA LYS A 131 13.52 7.51 -18.21
C LYS A 131 14.24 6.64 -17.20
N ALA A 132 14.67 5.45 -17.62
CA ALA A 132 15.52 4.61 -16.78
C ALA A 132 16.76 5.38 -16.33
N GLY A 133 17.08 5.30 -15.06
CA GLY A 133 18.17 6.04 -14.42
C GLY A 133 17.77 7.40 -13.82
N ASP A 134 16.63 7.99 -14.22
CA ASP A 134 16.15 9.23 -13.60
C ASP A 134 15.83 9.02 -12.12
N ILE A 135 16.02 10.05 -11.31
CA ILE A 135 15.66 9.98 -9.88
C ILE A 135 14.16 10.15 -9.71
N PHE A 136 13.51 9.04 -9.38
CA PHE A 136 12.07 9.01 -9.12
C PHE A 136 11.79 9.21 -7.64
N LYS A 137 10.81 10.06 -7.31
CA LYS A 137 10.37 10.38 -5.94
C LYS A 137 8.86 10.22 -5.81
N ASN A 138 8.42 9.80 -4.63
CA ASN A 138 7.02 9.82 -4.23
C ASN A 138 6.89 10.33 -2.78
N PRO A 139 7.04 11.66 -2.56
CA PRO A 139 6.98 12.22 -1.22
C PRO A 139 5.62 12.06 -0.55
N ASP A 140 4.53 11.93 -1.33
CA ASP A 140 3.19 11.69 -0.79
C ASP A 140 3.11 10.31 -0.11
N LEU A 141 3.71 9.28 -0.72
CA LEU A 141 3.85 7.97 -0.11
C LEU A 141 4.76 8.01 1.11
N GLY A 142 5.88 8.73 1.04
CA GLY A 142 6.77 8.94 2.18
C GLY A 142 6.02 9.51 3.39
N ARG A 143 5.20 10.56 3.18
CA ARG A 143 4.35 11.13 4.23
C ARG A 143 3.34 10.13 4.80
N THR A 144 2.73 9.31 3.95
CA THR A 144 1.78 8.27 4.39
C THR A 144 2.47 7.25 5.30
N LEU A 145 3.67 6.78 4.91
CA LEU A 145 4.45 5.86 5.74
C LEU A 145 4.89 6.51 7.06
N ARG A 146 5.25 7.79 7.06
CA ARG A 146 5.57 8.53 8.31
C ARG A 146 4.39 8.59 9.25
N LYS A 147 3.16 8.79 8.76
CA LYS A 147 1.95 8.77 9.58
C LYS A 147 1.79 7.44 10.35
N LEU A 148 2.16 6.31 9.75
CA LEU A 148 2.14 5.01 10.45
C LEU A 148 3.19 4.98 11.58
N VAL A 149 4.41 5.44 11.28
CA VAL A 149 5.50 5.52 12.27
C VAL A 149 5.15 6.45 13.43
N GLU A 150 4.54 7.60 13.16
CA GLU A 150 4.09 8.55 14.18
C GLU A 150 3.04 7.93 15.10
N ALA A 151 2.03 7.25 14.53
CA ALA A 151 1.00 6.60 15.33
C ALA A 151 1.57 5.48 16.23
N GLU A 152 2.52 4.70 15.73
CA GLU A 152 3.25 3.72 16.56
C GLU A 152 3.99 4.41 17.71
N LYS A 153 4.74 5.48 17.41
CA LYS A 153 5.55 6.21 18.38
C LYS A 153 4.70 6.82 19.50
N GLU A 154 3.55 7.38 19.18
CA GLU A 154 2.63 7.98 20.15
C GLU A 154 2.09 6.97 21.17
N GLN A 155 2.08 5.69 20.85
CA GLN A 155 1.55 4.63 21.70
C GLN A 155 2.61 3.68 22.29
N THR A 156 3.89 4.00 22.15
CA THR A 156 4.99 3.15 22.66
C THR A 156 4.88 2.89 24.16
N GLY A 157 4.40 3.85 24.95
CA GLY A 157 4.19 3.71 26.40
C GLY A 157 3.12 2.68 26.80
N LYS A 158 2.27 2.24 25.86
CA LYS A 158 1.25 1.21 26.08
C LYS A 158 1.71 -0.21 25.72
N GLY A 159 2.95 -0.34 25.33
CA GLY A 159 3.53 -1.62 24.91
C GLY A 159 3.46 -1.86 23.40
N ARG A 160 4.26 -2.83 22.94
CA ARG A 160 4.50 -3.12 21.51
C ARG A 160 3.21 -3.39 20.72
N HIS A 161 2.34 -4.24 21.26
CA HIS A 161 1.09 -4.61 20.58
C HIS A 161 0.21 -3.39 20.29
N GLU A 162 -0.02 -2.54 21.29
CA GLU A 162 -0.86 -1.34 21.13
C GLU A 162 -0.20 -0.31 20.20
N ALA A 163 1.12 -0.19 20.24
CA ALA A 163 1.86 0.70 19.35
C ALA A 163 1.73 0.27 17.88
N LEU A 164 1.97 -1.00 17.57
CA LEU A 164 1.79 -1.56 16.22
C LEU A 164 0.34 -1.44 15.75
N LYS A 165 -0.62 -1.72 16.64
CA LYS A 165 -2.06 -1.59 16.37
C LYS A 165 -2.46 -0.16 16.05
N ALA A 166 -1.87 0.84 16.72
CA ALA A 166 -2.15 2.24 16.44
C ALA A 166 -1.72 2.64 15.01
N ALA A 167 -0.57 2.18 14.54
CA ALA A 167 -0.15 2.38 13.15
C ALA A 167 -1.15 1.78 12.17
N ARG A 168 -1.56 0.52 12.39
CA ARG A 168 -2.61 -0.14 11.60
C ARG A 168 -3.93 0.63 11.63
N ASP A 169 -4.41 1.02 12.81
CA ASP A 169 -5.68 1.70 12.96
C ASP A 169 -5.66 3.11 12.33
N ARG A 170 -4.52 3.80 12.29
CA ARG A 170 -4.38 5.05 11.54
C ARG A 170 -4.62 4.86 10.05
N PHE A 171 -4.17 3.73 9.48
CA PHE A 171 -4.41 3.40 8.07
C PHE A 171 -5.89 3.11 7.81
N TYR A 172 -6.52 2.24 8.61
CA TYR A 172 -7.87 1.72 8.32
C TYR A 172 -9.02 2.54 8.95
N LYS A 173 -8.74 3.35 9.98
CA LYS A 173 -9.77 4.08 10.74
C LYS A 173 -9.43 5.56 10.94
N GLY A 174 -8.20 5.95 10.60
CA GLY A 174 -7.68 7.30 10.81
C GLY A 174 -7.89 8.23 9.63
N ASP A 175 -7.00 9.21 9.56
CA ASP A 175 -6.97 10.22 8.50
C ASP A 175 -6.66 9.63 7.12
N ILE A 176 -5.84 8.56 7.04
CA ILE A 176 -5.52 7.89 5.79
C ILE A 176 -6.77 7.23 5.19
N ALA A 177 -7.55 6.50 6.01
CA ALA A 177 -8.80 5.89 5.54
C ALA A 177 -9.81 6.94 5.06
N ARG A 178 -9.93 8.07 5.76
CA ARG A 178 -10.84 9.15 5.37
C ARG A 178 -10.45 9.82 4.05
N GLU A 179 -9.16 9.85 3.72
CA GLU A 179 -8.68 10.39 2.46
C GLU A 179 -8.90 9.43 1.27
N MET A 180 -8.95 8.11 1.56
CA MET A 180 -9.22 7.08 0.54
C MET A 180 -10.71 6.88 0.24
N ALA A 181 -11.60 7.19 1.19
CA ALA A 181 -13.05 6.99 1.09
C ALA A 181 -13.77 8.21 0.50
#